data_88c1ae4f0bd63038b9d02796694a5dcd
#
_entry.id   88c1ae4f0bd63038b9d02796694a5dcd
#
_cell.length_a   1.000
_cell.length_b   1.000
_cell.length_c   1.000
_cell.angle_alpha   90.00
_cell.angle_beta   90.00
_cell.angle_gamma   90.00
#
_symmetry.space_group_name_H-M   'P 1'
#
loop_
_entity.id
_entity.type
_entity.pdbx_description
1 polymer ?
#
loop_
_entity_poly.entity_id
_entity_poly.type
_entity_poly.pdbx_seq_one_letter_code
_entity_poly.pdbx_strand_id
1 'polypeptide(L)' 'MQGLVKVASFGARLEAEMMVELLRNEGVDAIIEVDDAGGLRPDAPMGMGGAKVLVRPEDEDRAREILEHGGDGED' A
#
# COMPACT_ATOMS: atom_id res chain seq x y z
N MET A 1 -18.80 0.56 -4.73
CA MET A 1 -18.36 0.44 -4.52
C MET A 1 -17.76 -0.50 -4.37
N GLN A 2 -17.25 -0.90 -4.68
CA GLN A 2 -16.78 -1.74 -4.60
C GLN A 2 -15.74 -1.97 -4.03
N GLY A 3 -15.41 -2.84 -3.62
CA GLY A 3 -14.35 -3.05 -2.74
C GLY A 3 -13.03 -2.95 -3.41
N LEU A 4 -12.16 -2.26 -2.74
CA LEU A 4 -10.79 -2.19 -3.21
C LEU A 4 -10.05 -3.44 -2.79
N VAL A 5 -8.95 -3.71 -3.47
CA VAL A 5 -8.16 -4.91 -3.24
C VAL A 5 -6.81 -4.51 -2.67
N LYS A 6 -6.38 -5.22 -1.66
CA LYS A 6 -5.06 -4.97 -1.11
C LYS A 6 -4.01 -5.65 -1.99
N VAL A 7 -3.04 -4.86 -2.43
CA VAL A 7 -1.96 -5.41 -3.25
C VAL A 7 -0.63 -5.41 -2.52
N ALA A 8 -0.53 -4.70 -1.41
CA ALA A 8 0.71 -4.69 -0.65
C ALA A 8 0.44 -4.13 0.73
N SER A 9 1.31 -4.47 1.66
CA SER A 9 1.25 -3.86 2.97
C SER A 9 2.68 -3.64 3.44
N PHE A 10 2.85 -2.60 4.22
CA PHE A 10 4.16 -2.18 4.67
C PHE A 10 4.11 -1.86 6.14
N GLY A 11 5.25 -1.99 6.79
CA GLY A 11 5.32 -1.66 8.19
C GLY A 11 5.42 -0.17 8.44
N ALA A 12 5.76 0.59 7.41
CA ALA A 12 5.90 2.02 7.57
C ALA A 12 5.03 2.73 6.55
N ARG A 13 4.36 3.78 7.01
CA ARG A 13 3.49 4.53 6.13
C ARG A 13 4.25 5.13 4.96
N LEU A 14 5.46 5.60 5.23
CA LEU A 14 6.24 6.23 4.17
C LEU A 14 6.49 5.28 3.02
N GLU A 15 6.78 4.04 3.33
CA GLU A 15 6.97 3.05 2.28
C GLU A 15 5.73 2.88 1.44
N ALA A 16 4.57 2.82 2.10
CA ALA A 16 3.32 2.70 1.37
C ALA A 16 3.07 3.90 0.49
N GLU A 17 3.40 5.08 0.99
CA GLU A 17 3.20 6.29 0.21
C GLU A 17 4.05 6.30 -1.04
N MET A 18 5.29 5.81 -0.92
CA MET A 18 6.15 5.73 -2.08
C MET A 18 5.61 4.77 -3.12
N MET A 19 5.03 3.67 -2.67
CA MET A 19 4.45 2.71 -3.60
C MET A 19 3.21 3.27 -4.28
N VAL A 20 2.40 4.00 -3.52
CA VAL A 20 1.23 4.64 -4.12
C VAL A 20 1.66 5.64 -5.18
N GLU A 21 2.70 6.39 -4.90
CA GLU A 21 3.21 7.34 -5.87
C GLU A 21 3.63 6.63 -7.14
N LEU A 22 4.34 5.52 -6.97
CA LEU A 22 4.78 4.75 -8.12
C LEU A 22 3.59 4.26 -8.95
N LEU A 23 2.58 3.74 -8.27
CA LEU A 23 1.39 3.26 -8.97
C LEU A 23 0.69 4.38 -9.72
N ARG A 24 0.57 5.54 -9.08
CA ARG A 24 -0.10 6.67 -9.72
C ARG A 24 0.67 7.14 -10.94
N ASN A 25 1.99 7.12 -10.86
CA ASN A 25 2.81 7.50 -12.00
C ASN A 25 2.59 6.56 -13.18
N GLU A 26 2.19 5.33 -12.90
CA GLU A 26 1.92 4.36 -13.95
C GLU A 26 0.47 4.37 -14.37
N GLY A 27 -0.32 5.28 -13.84
CA GLY A 27 -1.70 5.37 -14.24
C GLY A 27 -2.66 4.54 -13.43
N VAL A 28 -2.22 3.99 -12.31
CA VAL A 28 -3.06 3.16 -11.47
C VAL A 28 -3.49 3.98 -10.26
N ASP A 29 -4.79 4.08 -10.04
CA ASP A 29 -5.31 4.73 -8.85
C ASP A 29 -5.06 3.84 -7.66
N ALA A 30 -4.41 4.40 -6.64
CA ALA A 30 -4.13 3.65 -5.44
C ALA A 30 -4.35 4.54 -4.23
N ILE A 31 -4.76 3.91 -3.15
CA ILE A 31 -4.92 4.64 -1.89
C ILE A 31 -4.24 3.86 -0.79
N ILE A 32 -4.03 4.55 0.31
CA ILE A 32 -3.42 3.96 1.48
C ILE A 32 -4.47 3.83 2.57
N GLU A 33 -4.50 2.67 3.20
CA GLU A 33 -5.32 2.46 4.37
C GLU A 33 -4.38 2.22 5.54
N VAL A 34 -4.34 3.17 6.46
CA VAL A 34 -3.45 3.06 7.60
C VAL A 34 -4.16 2.32 8.72
N ASP A 35 -3.49 1.33 9.25
CA ASP A 35 -4.03 0.60 10.37
C ASP A 35 -3.67 1.33 11.65
N ASP A 36 -4.65 1.99 12.19
CA ASP A 36 -4.45 2.81 13.35
C ASP A 36 -4.72 2.10 14.64
N ALA A 37 -4.76 0.79 14.58
CA ALA A 37 -5.08 0.03 15.77
C ALA A 37 -4.15 0.37 16.91
N GLY A 38 -2.95 0.80 16.59
CA GLY A 38 -2.02 1.16 17.62
C GLY A 38 -2.54 2.24 18.55
N GLY A 39 -3.35 3.13 18.00
CA GLY A 39 -3.91 4.18 18.80
C GLY A 39 -4.94 3.70 19.80
N LEU A 40 -5.53 2.56 19.49
CA LEU A 40 -6.57 1.98 20.36
C LEU A 40 -6.03 0.87 21.24
N ARG A 41 -4.84 0.43 20.98
CA ARG A 41 -4.26 -0.68 21.71
C ARG A 41 -3.00 -0.23 22.38
N PRO A 42 -3.11 0.17 23.61
CA PRO A 42 -1.94 0.72 24.29
C PRO A 42 -0.79 -0.26 24.43
N ASP A 43 -1.08 -1.53 24.31
CA ASP A 43 -0.03 -2.52 24.41
C ASP A 43 0.69 -2.75 23.07
N ALA A 44 0.21 -2.15 22.00
CA ALA A 44 0.86 -2.31 20.72
C ALA A 44 2.05 -1.39 20.61
N PRO A 45 3.19 -1.89 20.12
CA PRO A 45 4.35 -1.01 19.96
C PRO A 45 4.07 0.08 18.95
N MET A 46 4.69 1.20 19.20
CA MET A 46 4.54 2.30 18.28
C MET A 46 5.14 1.94 16.94
N GLY A 47 4.46 2.34 15.90
CA GLY A 47 4.95 2.08 14.57
C GLY A 47 4.59 0.75 14.01
N MET A 48 3.84 -0.03 14.77
CA MET A 48 3.45 -1.35 14.28
C MET A 48 2.16 -1.32 13.49
N GLY A 49 1.60 -0.14 13.31
CA GLY A 49 0.31 -0.03 12.67
C GLY A 49 0.30 -0.55 11.25
N GLY A 50 1.29 -0.21 10.51
CA GLY A 50 1.32 -0.65 9.13
C GLY A 50 0.40 0.14 8.23
N ALA A 51 0.62 -0.03 6.95
CA ALA A 51 -0.16 0.65 5.94
C ALA A 51 -0.38 -0.30 4.77
N LYS A 52 -1.60 -0.28 4.25
CA LYS A 52 -1.96 -1.14 3.13
C LYS A 52 -2.15 -0.30 1.90
N VAL A 53 -1.76 -0.84 0.77
CA VAL A 53 -1.98 -0.19 -0.51
C VAL A 53 -3.12 -0.91 -1.21
N LEU A 54 -4.14 -0.15 -1.57
CA LEU A 54 -5.35 -0.70 -2.15
C LEU A 54 -5.56 -0.13 -3.54
N VAL A 55 -6.04 -0.96 -4.44
CA VAL A 55 -6.37 -0.55 -5.81
C VAL A 55 -7.71 -1.15 -6.18
N ARG A 56 -8.24 -0.72 -7.32
CA ARG A 56 -9.47 -1.30 -7.84
C ARG A 56 -9.22 -2.73 -8.29
N PRO A 57 -10.23 -3.59 -8.21
CA PRO A 57 -10.04 -4.97 -8.65
C PRO A 57 -9.52 -5.08 -10.08
N GLU A 58 -9.98 -4.21 -10.96
CA GLU A 58 -9.56 -4.28 -12.34
C GLU A 58 -8.10 -3.90 -12.53
N ASP A 59 -7.51 -3.24 -11.54
CA ASP A 59 -6.11 -2.83 -11.61
C ASP A 59 -5.19 -3.75 -10.83
N GLU A 60 -5.74 -4.78 -10.24
CA GLU A 60 -4.95 -5.59 -9.30
C GLU A 60 -3.73 -6.20 -9.96
N ASP A 61 -3.92 -6.83 -11.11
CA ASP A 61 -2.81 -7.51 -11.75
C ASP A 61 -1.73 -6.52 -12.16
N ARG A 62 -2.17 -5.40 -12.72
CA ARG A 62 -1.20 -4.39 -13.14
C ARG A 62 -0.47 -3.80 -11.95
N ALA A 63 -1.19 -3.56 -10.87
CA ALA A 63 -0.58 -2.99 -9.69
C ALA A 63 0.48 -3.92 -9.13
N ARG A 64 0.16 -5.21 -9.04
CA ARG A 64 1.14 -6.15 -8.53
C ARG A 64 2.37 -6.22 -9.41
N GLU A 65 2.17 -6.14 -10.70
CA GLU A 65 3.29 -6.16 -11.63
C GLU A 65 4.19 -4.93 -11.42
N ILE A 66 3.56 -3.78 -11.27
CA ILE A 66 4.31 -2.55 -11.07
C ILE A 66 5.10 -2.61 -9.77
N LEU A 67 4.46 -3.06 -8.71
CA LEU A 67 5.11 -3.12 -7.41
C LEU A 67 6.27 -4.10 -7.42
N GLU A 68 6.09 -5.19 -8.13
CA GLU A 68 7.11 -6.20 -8.20
C GLU A 68 8.37 -5.66 -8.88
N HIS A 69 8.19 -4.97 -9.97
CA HIS A 69 9.33 -4.41 -10.71
C HIS A 69 9.87 -3.16 -10.04
N GLY A 70 8.97 -2.34 -9.54
CA GLY A 70 9.40 -1.11 -8.90
C GLY A 70 10.16 -1.38 -7.61
N GLY A 71 9.79 -2.44 -6.93
CA GLY A 71 10.45 -2.77 -5.70
C GLY A 71 11.89 -3.19 -5.91
N ASP A 72 12.20 -3.72 -7.09
CA ASP A 72 13.56 -4.09 -7.42
C ASP A 72 14.45 -2.90 -7.58
N GLY A 73 13.88 -1.86 -7.95
CA GLY A 73 14.67 -0.70 -8.07
C GLY A 73 15.77 -0.79 -9.04
N GLU A 74 16.20 -1.38 -9.38
CA GLU A 74 17.16 -1.30 -10.00
C GLU A 74 17.34 -1.41 -10.97
N ASP A 75 17.52 -1.49 -11.29
CA ASP A 75 17.86 -1.50 -12.26
C ASP A 75 18.11 -1.54 -12.67
#